data_53640789a2277c10b27b236f26a0523b
#
_entry.id   53640789a2277c10b27b236f26a0523b
#
_cell.length_a   1.000
_cell.length_b   1.000
_cell.length_c   1.000
_cell.angle_alpha   90.00
_cell.angle_beta   90.00
_cell.angle_gamma   90.00
#
_symmetry.space_group_name_H-M   'P 1'
#
loop_
_entity.id
_entity.type
_entity.pdbx_description
1 polymer ?
#
loop_
_entity_poly.entity_id
_entity_poly.type
_entity_poly.pdbx_seq_one_letter_code
_entity_poly.pdbx_strand_id
1 'polypeptide(L)'
;MKKTFSILALLTLVSFSSSAQLWIFPGRNRKAPQADMVVVADTVRSVAGTCVEPAGDSVKIESIIPERIEIALELPLNNLSGGSDDNLFEFYCGALLAAKDLGESGIKVDLKVKDTNSGAGFRSSRSGTHAIIGPISSKAILKSVSEERDSSVWFVSPLDPKAEALVDSFRVIQTPTPLSVQAKTLVDWLSSELMPEDRVLVVSQSGETPDEFSRCVLDELSLRGIGYKTLTYNILEALEIPEKYVEQASVTGITRVFAASASESFCGDVLRNVNLLQYKERKGILYCNSRLRSIQGIEIENLHSAMTRMVANYNVDYSSPKISRFVMEYRALFNCEPNSFAFQGYDVLHYICTAVSRLGTLWYEKLPEYSESGLQSDFIFDSAVNSGRVNKGVRKLVYNPDYSISIQ
;
A
#
# COMPACT_ATOMS: atom_id res chain seq x y z
N MET A 1 50.35 -45.46 24.73
CA MET A 1 50.55 -44.36 23.74
C MET A 1 49.32 -44.31 22.86
N LYS A 2 48.35 -43.49 23.18
CA LYS A 2 47.21 -43.14 22.28
C LYS A 2 46.97 -41.64 22.41
N LYS A 3 47.24 -40.95 21.31
CA LYS A 3 47.01 -39.50 21.16
C LYS A 3 45.55 -39.30 20.77
N THR A 4 44.78 -38.65 21.62
CA THR A 4 43.43 -38.15 21.35
C THR A 4 43.55 -36.74 20.76
N PHE A 5 43.11 -36.56 19.51
CA PHE A 5 42.90 -35.26 18.88
C PHE A 5 41.48 -34.76 19.26
N SER A 6 41.42 -33.68 20.02
CA SER A 6 40.20 -32.89 20.21
C SER A 6 40.06 -31.90 19.06
N ILE A 7 39.02 -32.07 18.27
CA ILE A 7 38.58 -31.05 17.27
C ILE A 7 37.60 -30.13 17.98
N LEU A 8 38.06 -28.89 18.22
CA LEU A 8 37.23 -27.80 18.73
C LEU A 8 36.52 -27.16 17.51
N ALA A 9 35.24 -27.45 17.30
CA ALA A 9 34.42 -26.80 16.31
C ALA A 9 34.00 -25.42 16.82
N LEU A 10 34.58 -24.37 16.21
CA LEU A 10 34.18 -22.99 16.44
C LEU A 10 32.94 -22.68 15.62
N LEU A 11 31.80 -22.70 16.26
CA LEU A 11 30.53 -22.19 15.68
C LEU A 11 30.53 -20.65 15.76
N THR A 12 30.85 -19.99 14.67
CA THR A 12 30.60 -18.55 14.51
C THR A 12 29.13 -18.33 14.15
N LEU A 13 28.36 -17.92 15.11
CA LEU A 13 27.01 -17.36 14.92
C LEU A 13 27.18 -16.00 14.23
N VAL A 14 26.85 -15.93 12.95
CA VAL A 14 26.68 -14.66 12.24
C VAL A 14 25.23 -14.24 12.44
N SER A 15 25.00 -13.34 13.39
CA SER A 15 23.72 -12.66 13.56
C SER A 15 23.61 -11.56 12.50
N PHE A 16 22.76 -11.76 11.52
CA PHE A 16 22.30 -10.69 10.63
C PHE A 16 21.28 -9.84 11.35
N SER A 17 21.69 -8.68 11.85
CA SER A 17 20.79 -7.64 12.29
C SER A 17 20.41 -6.76 11.10
N SER A 18 19.24 -6.99 10.53
CA SER A 18 18.61 -6.05 9.59
C SER A 18 17.98 -4.91 10.38
N SER A 19 18.72 -3.85 10.61
CA SER A 19 18.19 -2.60 11.16
C SER A 19 17.52 -1.81 10.05
N ALA A 20 16.19 -1.87 10.01
CA ALA A 20 15.39 -0.88 9.31
C ALA A 20 15.50 0.45 10.06
N GLN A 21 16.40 1.32 9.65
CA GLN A 21 16.51 2.67 10.23
C GLN A 21 15.37 3.54 9.70
N LEU A 22 14.38 3.77 10.56
CA LEU A 22 13.48 4.90 10.42
C LEU A 22 14.31 6.20 10.58
N TRP A 23 14.33 7.03 9.56
CA TRP A 23 14.88 8.37 9.64
C TRP A 23 13.91 9.27 10.44
N ILE A 24 14.23 9.47 11.71
CA ILE A 24 13.60 10.53 12.54
C ILE A 24 14.40 11.79 12.31
N PHE A 25 13.80 12.81 11.66
CA PHE A 25 14.35 14.14 11.61
C PHE A 25 13.96 14.93 12.87
N PRO A 26 14.92 15.54 13.59
CA PRO A 26 14.58 16.41 14.72
C PRO A 26 13.95 17.70 14.20
N GLY A 27 12.77 18.03 14.74
CA GLY A 27 12.04 19.25 14.43
C GLY A 27 12.84 20.51 14.81
N ARG A 28 13.03 21.39 13.86
CA ARG A 28 13.51 22.76 14.06
C ARG A 28 12.36 23.72 13.85
N ASN A 29 11.84 24.27 14.93
CA ASN A 29 10.89 25.38 14.94
C ASN A 29 11.45 26.55 14.14
N ARG A 30 10.86 26.87 13.00
CA ARG A 30 10.96 28.18 12.36
C ARG A 30 9.56 28.69 12.10
N LYS A 31 9.23 29.85 12.70
CA LYS A 31 8.03 30.62 12.44
C LYS A 31 7.95 30.96 10.96
N ALA A 32 6.79 30.71 10.36
CA ALA A 32 6.47 31.13 9.01
C ALA A 32 6.28 32.65 8.98
N PRO A 33 6.74 33.36 7.93
CA PRO A 33 6.37 34.74 7.70
C PRO A 33 4.92 34.85 7.22
N GLN A 34 4.13 35.72 7.84
CA GLN A 34 2.82 36.12 7.35
C GLN A 34 2.99 36.82 6.00
N ALA A 35 2.34 36.31 4.98
CA ALA A 35 2.16 37.04 3.71
C ALA A 35 0.81 37.74 3.78
N ASP A 36 0.83 39.04 3.67
CA ASP A 36 -0.36 39.88 3.55
C ASP A 36 -1.09 39.58 2.23
N MET A 37 -2.32 39.17 2.36
CA MET A 37 -3.22 38.95 1.22
C MET A 37 -3.88 40.28 0.87
N VAL A 38 -3.45 40.88 -0.24
CA VAL A 38 -4.12 42.04 -0.83
C VAL A 38 -5.32 41.55 -1.63
N VAL A 39 -6.51 41.80 -1.11
CA VAL A 39 -7.78 41.55 -1.83
C VAL A 39 -8.00 42.69 -2.81
N VAL A 40 -7.85 42.46 -4.10
CA VAL A 40 -8.31 43.38 -5.14
C VAL A 40 -9.72 42.95 -5.55
N ALA A 41 -10.71 43.75 -5.18
CA ALA A 41 -12.08 43.58 -5.63
C ALA A 41 -12.22 44.22 -7.01
N ASP A 42 -12.29 43.42 -8.07
CA ASP A 42 -12.69 43.94 -9.40
C ASP A 42 -14.17 43.68 -9.65
N THR A 43 -14.85 44.79 -9.88
CA THR A 43 -16.27 44.89 -10.18
C THR A 43 -16.53 44.41 -11.60
N VAL A 44 -17.19 43.29 -11.77
CA VAL A 44 -17.65 42.81 -13.08
C VAL A 44 -19.02 43.36 -13.37
N ARG A 45 -19.09 44.28 -14.34
CA ARG A 45 -20.35 44.74 -14.96
C ARG A 45 -20.98 43.62 -15.77
N SER A 46 -22.21 43.28 -15.46
CA SER A 46 -23.03 42.38 -16.28
C SER A 46 -23.40 43.05 -17.60
N VAL A 47 -22.97 42.47 -18.69
CA VAL A 47 -23.51 42.76 -20.04
C VAL A 47 -24.37 41.56 -20.42
N ALA A 48 -25.67 41.79 -20.55
CA ALA A 48 -26.59 40.79 -21.09
C ALA A 48 -26.27 40.56 -22.58
N GLY A 49 -25.68 39.42 -22.84
CA GLY A 49 -25.42 38.91 -24.20
C GLY A 49 -26.14 37.58 -24.38
N THR A 50 -26.98 37.58 -25.41
CA THR A 50 -27.74 36.43 -25.92
C THR A 50 -26.91 35.16 -25.98
N CYS A 51 -27.36 34.09 -25.31
CA CYS A 51 -26.78 32.78 -25.46
C CYS A 51 -27.02 32.24 -26.88
N VAL A 52 -25.99 32.23 -27.67
CA VAL A 52 -25.90 31.38 -28.86
C VAL A 52 -25.17 30.12 -28.33
N GLU A 53 -25.88 29.00 -28.24
CA GLU A 53 -25.27 27.70 -28.02
C GLU A 53 -24.34 27.40 -29.21
N PRO A 54 -23.05 27.17 -29.01
CA PRO A 54 -22.23 26.58 -30.06
C PRO A 54 -22.60 25.08 -30.11
N ALA A 55 -23.25 24.67 -31.17
CA ALA A 55 -23.30 23.28 -31.58
C ALA A 55 -21.85 22.84 -31.88
N GLY A 56 -21.12 22.49 -30.86
CA GLY A 56 -19.82 21.86 -30.94
C GLY A 56 -20.04 20.38 -31.08
N ASP A 57 -19.89 19.82 -32.26
CA ASP A 57 -19.62 18.41 -32.44
C ASP A 57 -18.46 18.04 -31.51
N SER A 58 -18.77 17.37 -30.41
CA SER A 58 -17.77 16.73 -29.56
C SER A 58 -17.15 15.62 -30.42
N VAL A 59 -15.98 15.89 -30.97
CA VAL A 59 -15.17 14.87 -31.64
C VAL A 59 -14.92 13.80 -30.60
N LYS A 60 -15.64 12.68 -30.68
CA LYS A 60 -15.34 11.50 -29.88
C LYS A 60 -13.96 11.01 -30.32
N ILE A 61 -12.96 11.29 -29.50
CA ILE A 61 -11.62 10.72 -29.69
C ILE A 61 -11.76 9.22 -29.45
N GLU A 62 -11.67 8.42 -30.50
CA GLU A 62 -11.70 6.97 -30.38
C GLU A 62 -10.40 6.49 -29.75
N SER A 63 -10.51 5.62 -28.75
CA SER A 63 -9.36 4.99 -28.12
C SER A 63 -8.76 3.95 -29.08
N ILE A 64 -7.51 4.15 -29.46
CA ILE A 64 -6.79 3.27 -30.39
C ILE A 64 -5.93 2.32 -29.54
N ILE A 65 -6.02 1.01 -29.82
CA ILE A 65 -5.15 0.01 -29.18
C ILE A 65 -3.77 0.09 -29.86
N PRO A 66 -2.69 0.38 -29.11
CA PRO A 66 -1.36 0.47 -29.68
C PRO A 66 -0.83 -0.93 -30.02
N GLU A 67 -0.13 -1.05 -31.17
CA GLU A 67 0.53 -2.31 -31.57
C GLU A 67 1.68 -2.68 -30.59
N ARG A 68 2.30 -1.68 -29.99
CA ARG A 68 3.41 -1.80 -29.03
C ARG A 68 3.20 -0.83 -27.88
N ILE A 69 3.41 -1.30 -26.67
CA ILE A 69 3.28 -0.48 -25.45
C ILE A 69 4.68 -0.03 -25.02
N GLU A 70 4.90 1.29 -25.02
CA GLU A 70 6.15 1.89 -24.57
C GLU A 70 6.05 2.34 -23.13
N ILE A 71 6.87 1.76 -22.25
CA ILE A 71 6.97 2.08 -20.82
C ILE A 71 8.38 2.53 -20.49
N ALA A 72 8.50 3.63 -19.74
CA ALA A 72 9.76 4.00 -19.10
C ALA A 72 9.73 3.55 -17.64
N LEU A 73 10.81 2.90 -17.21
CA LEU A 73 11.02 2.49 -15.81
C LEU A 73 12.17 3.33 -15.23
N GLU A 74 11.85 4.27 -14.34
CA GLU A 74 12.81 5.20 -13.74
C GLU A 74 13.07 4.83 -12.28
N LEU A 75 14.21 4.17 -12.01
CA LEU A 75 14.59 3.66 -10.69
C LEU A 75 15.99 4.12 -10.29
N PRO A 76 16.27 4.37 -9.00
CA PRO A 76 17.63 4.62 -8.49
C PRO A 76 18.37 3.28 -8.25
N LEU A 77 18.91 2.67 -9.31
CA LEU A 77 19.49 1.33 -9.28
C LEU A 77 20.91 1.26 -8.71
N ASN A 78 21.61 2.39 -8.56
CA ASN A 78 22.96 2.49 -7.97
C ASN A 78 24.01 1.51 -8.56
N ASN A 79 23.96 1.25 -9.84
CA ASN A 79 24.76 0.22 -10.52
C ASN A 79 26.28 0.29 -10.35
N LEU A 80 26.85 1.37 -9.80
CA LEU A 80 28.29 1.60 -9.80
C LEU A 80 28.96 1.62 -8.41
N SER A 81 28.19 1.56 -7.32
CA SER A 81 28.73 1.81 -5.98
C SER A 81 28.77 0.61 -5.02
N GLY A 82 28.41 -0.58 -5.45
CA GLY A 82 28.49 -1.80 -4.62
C GLY A 82 27.61 -1.80 -3.37
N GLY A 83 26.73 -0.81 -3.23
CA GLY A 83 25.73 -0.68 -2.19
C GLY A 83 24.36 -0.51 -2.87
N SER A 84 23.94 -1.50 -3.63
CA SER A 84 22.64 -1.49 -4.28
C SER A 84 21.56 -1.49 -3.21
N ASP A 85 20.54 -0.68 -3.42
CA ASP A 85 19.27 -0.96 -2.81
C ASP A 85 18.73 -2.23 -3.50
N ASP A 86 19.07 -3.40 -2.95
CA ASP A 86 18.73 -4.70 -3.51
C ASP A 86 17.23 -4.79 -3.82
N ASN A 87 16.41 -4.10 -3.05
CA ASN A 87 14.95 -4.05 -3.22
C ASN A 87 14.51 -3.43 -4.56
N LEU A 88 15.17 -2.35 -5.01
CA LEU A 88 14.81 -1.73 -6.29
C LEU A 88 15.33 -2.52 -7.49
N PHE A 89 16.42 -3.25 -7.31
CA PHE A 89 16.87 -4.22 -8.29
C PHE A 89 15.89 -5.40 -8.40
N GLU A 90 15.38 -5.89 -7.26
CA GLU A 90 14.33 -6.91 -7.23
C GLU A 90 13.03 -6.42 -7.93
N PHE A 91 12.64 -5.16 -7.70
CA PHE A 91 11.52 -4.55 -8.42
C PHE A 91 11.74 -4.58 -9.94
N TYR A 92 12.94 -4.22 -10.39
CA TYR A 92 13.31 -4.30 -11.81
C TYR A 92 13.25 -5.73 -12.35
N CYS A 93 13.77 -6.72 -11.63
CA CYS A 93 13.69 -8.13 -12.01
C CYS A 93 12.24 -8.61 -12.14
N GLY A 94 11.36 -8.22 -11.20
CA GLY A 94 9.93 -8.50 -11.29
C GLY A 94 9.28 -7.89 -12.52
N ALA A 95 9.61 -6.63 -12.84
CA ALA A 95 9.12 -5.97 -14.05
C ALA A 95 9.60 -6.66 -15.33
N LEU A 96 10.84 -7.13 -15.39
CA LEU A 96 11.35 -7.91 -16.53
C LEU A 96 10.55 -9.20 -16.74
N LEU A 97 10.23 -9.91 -15.66
CA LEU A 97 9.43 -11.13 -15.75
C LEU A 97 8.00 -10.83 -16.22
N ALA A 98 7.39 -9.72 -15.77
CA ALA A 98 6.11 -9.27 -16.28
C ALA A 98 6.15 -8.96 -17.80
N ALA A 99 7.20 -8.27 -18.26
CA ALA A 99 7.37 -7.97 -19.69
C ALA A 99 7.50 -9.26 -20.53
N LYS A 100 8.20 -10.29 -20.00
CA LYS A 100 8.29 -11.61 -20.63
C LYS A 100 6.91 -12.27 -20.73
N ASP A 101 6.16 -12.36 -19.64
CA ASP A 101 4.84 -13.02 -19.61
C ASP A 101 3.82 -12.29 -20.52
N LEU A 102 3.86 -10.96 -20.56
CA LEU A 102 3.06 -10.14 -21.48
C LEU A 102 3.41 -10.47 -22.93
N GLY A 103 4.71 -10.59 -23.25
CA GLY A 103 5.18 -10.98 -24.58
C GLY A 103 4.68 -12.38 -24.99
N GLU A 104 4.71 -13.35 -24.07
CA GLU A 104 4.17 -14.71 -24.28
C GLU A 104 2.65 -14.68 -24.52
N SER A 105 1.92 -13.75 -23.90
CA SER A 105 0.48 -13.54 -24.15
C SER A 105 0.17 -12.66 -25.38
N GLY A 106 1.18 -12.25 -26.15
CA GLY A 106 1.03 -11.49 -27.39
C GLY A 106 1.01 -9.98 -27.23
N ILE A 107 1.23 -9.46 -26.02
CA ILE A 107 1.32 -8.01 -25.75
C ILE A 107 2.78 -7.58 -25.89
N LYS A 108 3.08 -6.79 -26.93
CA LYS A 108 4.44 -6.29 -27.19
C LYS A 108 4.75 -5.11 -26.29
N VAL A 109 5.69 -5.26 -25.38
CA VAL A 109 6.15 -4.22 -24.45
C VAL A 109 7.56 -3.77 -24.84
N ASP A 110 7.77 -2.45 -24.95
CA ASP A 110 9.07 -1.82 -25.06
C ASP A 110 9.39 -1.14 -23.72
N LEU A 111 10.22 -1.79 -22.90
CA LEU A 111 10.59 -1.34 -21.57
C LEU A 111 11.92 -0.60 -21.60
N LYS A 112 11.88 0.74 -21.48
CA LYS A 112 13.05 1.61 -21.41
C LYS A 112 13.44 1.84 -19.95
N VAL A 113 14.56 1.30 -19.51
CA VAL A 113 15.03 1.41 -18.11
C VAL A 113 16.02 2.56 -17.97
N LYS A 114 15.82 3.40 -16.95
CA LYS A 114 16.68 4.51 -16.61
C LYS A 114 17.08 4.46 -15.14
N ASP A 115 18.38 4.43 -14.88
CA ASP A 115 18.93 4.62 -13.54
C ASP A 115 18.95 6.12 -13.21
N THR A 116 18.12 6.54 -12.23
CA THR A 116 18.01 7.94 -11.83
C THR A 116 19.21 8.46 -11.06
N ASN A 117 20.10 7.57 -10.56
CA ASN A 117 21.31 7.92 -9.86
C ASN A 117 22.56 7.99 -10.77
N SER A 118 22.44 7.63 -12.04
CA SER A 118 23.58 7.54 -12.95
C SER A 118 24.21 8.87 -13.33
N GLY A 119 23.74 10.02 -12.84
CA GLY A 119 24.31 11.35 -13.10
C GLY A 119 24.38 11.76 -14.57
N ALA A 120 24.22 10.82 -15.47
CA ALA A 120 24.14 11.06 -16.89
C ALA A 120 22.83 11.76 -17.17
N GLY A 121 22.87 13.02 -17.55
CA GLY A 121 21.74 13.82 -17.99
C GLY A 121 21.11 13.26 -19.27
N PHE A 122 20.71 12.00 -19.23
CA PHE A 122 20.05 11.31 -20.32
C PHE A 122 18.61 11.85 -20.41
N ARG A 123 18.45 12.93 -21.15
CA ARG A 123 17.13 13.30 -21.68
C ARG A 123 16.78 12.27 -22.76
N SER A 124 16.39 11.08 -22.34
CA SER A 124 15.71 10.18 -23.26
C SER A 124 14.42 10.88 -23.66
N SER A 125 14.17 10.96 -24.95
CA SER A 125 12.89 11.44 -25.46
C SER A 125 11.81 10.55 -24.83
N ARG A 126 10.95 11.14 -24.00
CA ARG A 126 9.77 10.48 -23.43
C ARG A 126 8.61 10.47 -24.43
N SER A 127 8.82 11.07 -25.59
CA SER A 127 7.83 11.12 -26.66
C SER A 127 7.41 9.71 -27.08
N GLY A 128 6.12 9.46 -27.12
CA GLY A 128 5.53 8.17 -27.45
C GLY A 128 5.45 7.19 -26.26
N THR A 129 5.93 7.57 -25.07
CA THR A 129 5.82 6.73 -23.86
C THR A 129 4.40 6.81 -23.30
N HIS A 130 3.74 5.66 -23.12
CA HIS A 130 2.38 5.58 -22.56
C HIS A 130 2.35 5.85 -21.05
N ALA A 131 3.35 5.34 -20.32
CA ALA A 131 3.49 5.58 -18.89
C ALA A 131 4.95 5.56 -18.45
N ILE A 132 5.26 6.31 -17.39
CA ILE A 132 6.54 6.30 -16.69
C ILE A 132 6.29 5.69 -15.31
N ILE A 133 6.84 4.51 -15.06
CA ILE A 133 6.81 3.86 -13.73
C ILE A 133 7.99 4.40 -12.92
N GLY A 134 7.70 5.12 -11.86
CA GLY A 134 8.67 5.92 -11.10
C GLY A 134 8.67 7.41 -11.52
N PRO A 135 9.63 8.20 -11.00
CA PRO A 135 10.58 7.87 -9.90
C PRO A 135 9.90 7.41 -8.60
N ILE A 136 10.69 6.91 -7.64
CA ILE A 136 10.13 6.23 -6.47
C ILE A 136 9.48 7.20 -5.46
N SER A 137 10.12 8.34 -5.15
CA SER A 137 9.60 9.27 -4.16
C SER A 137 8.65 10.30 -4.77
N SER A 138 7.60 10.68 -4.03
CA SER A 138 6.65 11.74 -4.42
C SER A 138 7.33 13.05 -4.79
N LYS A 139 8.42 13.43 -4.09
CA LYS A 139 9.22 14.61 -4.42
C LYS A 139 9.90 14.50 -5.79
N ALA A 140 10.43 13.33 -6.13
CA ALA A 140 11.05 13.11 -7.43
C ALA A 140 10.00 13.04 -8.55
N ILE A 141 8.84 12.43 -8.29
CA ILE A 141 7.69 12.42 -9.21
C ILE A 141 7.22 13.85 -9.48
N LEU A 142 7.03 14.68 -8.43
CA LEU A 142 6.63 16.08 -8.57
C LEU A 142 7.58 16.85 -9.50
N LYS A 143 8.88 16.68 -9.29
CA LYS A 143 9.90 17.30 -10.16
C LYS A 143 9.75 16.83 -11.62
N SER A 144 9.68 15.51 -11.82
CA SER A 144 9.61 14.92 -13.16
C SER A 144 8.33 15.32 -13.91
N VAL A 145 7.17 15.31 -13.24
CA VAL A 145 5.89 15.68 -13.88
C VAL A 145 5.80 17.18 -14.16
N SER A 146 6.43 18.03 -13.35
CA SER A 146 6.47 19.47 -13.57
C SER A 146 7.39 19.87 -14.74
N GLU A 147 8.41 19.07 -15.03
CA GLU A 147 9.33 19.26 -16.15
C GLU A 147 8.81 18.65 -17.47
N GLU A 148 7.79 17.76 -17.38
CA GLU A 148 7.26 17.06 -18.55
C GLU A 148 6.32 17.97 -19.37
N ARG A 149 6.62 18.09 -20.65
CA ARG A 149 5.84 18.93 -21.59
C ARG A 149 4.78 18.15 -22.36
N ASP A 150 4.97 16.84 -22.49
CA ASP A 150 4.02 15.98 -23.18
C ASP A 150 2.83 15.65 -22.25
N SER A 151 1.67 16.20 -22.58
CA SER A 151 0.45 16.00 -21.80
C SER A 151 -0.16 14.60 -21.95
N SER A 152 0.34 13.78 -22.84
CA SER A 152 -0.11 12.38 -22.99
C SER A 152 0.59 11.41 -22.05
N VAL A 153 1.70 11.80 -21.42
CA VAL A 153 2.52 10.94 -20.55
C VAL A 153 1.95 10.92 -19.14
N TRP A 154 1.79 9.72 -18.59
CA TRP A 154 1.33 9.47 -17.23
C TRP A 154 2.45 8.93 -16.34
N PHE A 155 2.51 9.42 -15.11
CA PHE A 155 3.47 8.96 -14.10
C PHE A 155 2.78 7.98 -13.16
N VAL A 156 3.43 6.86 -12.92
CA VAL A 156 2.95 5.83 -11.99
C VAL A 156 3.86 5.81 -10.78
N SER A 157 3.30 6.13 -9.60
CA SER A 157 3.98 5.97 -8.32
C SER A 157 3.87 4.52 -7.87
N PRO A 158 4.97 3.74 -7.92
CA PRO A 158 4.86 2.30 -7.66
C PRO A 158 4.95 1.92 -6.18
N LEU A 159 5.52 2.78 -5.32
CA LEU A 159 5.88 2.43 -3.95
C LEU A 159 5.54 3.51 -2.90
N ASP A 160 5.43 4.79 -3.29
CA ASP A 160 5.25 5.88 -2.33
C ASP A 160 3.77 6.23 -2.10
N PRO A 161 3.19 5.93 -0.92
CA PRO A 161 1.80 6.29 -0.61
C PRO A 161 1.57 7.81 -0.50
N LYS A 162 2.61 8.62 -0.34
CA LYS A 162 2.52 10.09 -0.28
C LYS A 162 2.28 10.74 -1.65
N ALA A 163 2.36 9.97 -2.73
CA ALA A 163 2.02 10.45 -4.06
C ALA A 163 0.53 10.83 -4.20
N GLU A 164 -0.32 10.39 -3.26
CA GLU A 164 -1.72 10.83 -3.17
C GLU A 164 -1.86 12.37 -3.22
N ALA A 165 -0.96 13.09 -2.58
CA ALA A 165 -0.97 14.56 -2.60
C ALA A 165 -0.73 15.19 -3.99
N LEU A 166 -0.27 14.43 -4.97
CA LEU A 166 0.00 14.89 -6.33
C LEU A 166 -1.17 14.62 -7.29
N VAL A 167 -2.06 13.71 -6.94
CA VAL A 167 -3.10 13.19 -7.84
C VAL A 167 -4.11 14.25 -8.27
N ASP A 168 -4.43 15.20 -7.40
CA ASP A 168 -5.40 16.26 -7.71
C ASP A 168 -4.89 17.27 -8.75
N SER A 169 -3.59 17.46 -8.84
CA SER A 169 -2.98 18.52 -9.66
C SER A 169 -2.19 17.99 -10.85
N PHE A 170 -1.82 16.70 -10.86
CA PHE A 170 -0.91 16.14 -11.85
C PHE A 170 -1.40 14.78 -12.38
N ARG A 171 -0.91 14.41 -13.56
CA ARG A 171 -1.15 13.09 -14.18
C ARG A 171 -0.34 12.01 -13.48
N VAL A 172 -0.74 11.69 -12.26
CA VAL A 172 -0.09 10.69 -11.42
C VAL A 172 -1.08 9.58 -11.08
N ILE A 173 -0.66 8.35 -11.26
CA ILE A 173 -1.38 7.15 -10.82
C ILE A 173 -0.62 6.59 -9.63
N GLN A 174 -1.26 6.58 -8.48
CA GLN A 174 -0.71 5.98 -7.27
C GLN A 174 -1.16 4.53 -7.14
N THR A 175 -0.22 3.59 -7.12
CA THR A 175 -0.52 2.15 -6.98
C THR A 175 -0.56 1.65 -5.53
N PRO A 176 0.23 2.15 -4.56
CA PRO A 176 0.01 1.82 -3.15
C PRO A 176 -1.31 2.41 -2.65
N THR A 177 -2.14 1.60 -2.02
CA THR A 177 -3.42 2.06 -1.46
C THR A 177 -3.18 2.91 -0.21
N PRO A 178 -3.76 4.13 -0.11
CA PRO A 178 -3.62 4.99 1.06
C PRO A 178 -4.14 4.38 2.36
N LEU A 179 -3.61 4.84 3.48
CA LEU A 179 -4.05 4.40 4.82
C LEU A 179 -5.52 4.76 5.08
N SER A 180 -6.00 5.89 4.56
CA SER A 180 -7.40 6.32 4.63
C SER A 180 -8.33 5.30 3.96
N VAL A 181 -7.96 4.78 2.79
CA VAL A 181 -8.74 3.77 2.07
C VAL A 181 -8.72 2.43 2.79
N GLN A 182 -7.57 2.03 3.35
CA GLN A 182 -7.46 0.82 4.17
C GLN A 182 -8.34 0.92 5.42
N ALA A 183 -8.31 2.06 6.13
CA ALA A 183 -9.14 2.32 7.30
C ALA A 183 -10.63 2.29 6.96
N LYS A 184 -11.02 2.95 5.87
CA LYS A 184 -12.39 2.90 5.35
C LYS A 184 -12.82 1.46 5.09
N THR A 185 -12.00 0.67 4.39
CA THR A 185 -12.29 -0.73 4.08
C THR A 185 -12.43 -1.57 5.35
N LEU A 186 -11.56 -1.34 6.36
CA LEU A 186 -11.62 -2.05 7.64
C LEU A 186 -12.93 -1.76 8.38
N VAL A 187 -13.34 -0.48 8.42
CA VAL A 187 -14.57 -0.06 9.13
C VAL A 187 -15.82 -0.49 8.37
N ASP A 188 -15.82 -0.43 7.03
CA ASP A 188 -16.90 -0.98 6.20
C ASP A 188 -17.08 -2.48 6.47
N TRP A 189 -15.97 -3.21 6.55
CA TRP A 189 -15.98 -4.63 6.87
C TRP A 189 -16.51 -4.90 8.29
N LEU A 190 -15.97 -4.21 9.29
CA LEU A 190 -16.44 -4.30 10.68
C LEU A 190 -17.95 -4.02 10.74
N SER A 191 -18.40 -2.96 10.09
CA SER A 191 -19.82 -2.58 10.05
C SER A 191 -20.71 -3.67 9.42
N SER A 192 -20.24 -4.32 8.36
CA SER A 192 -20.98 -5.40 7.69
C SER A 192 -21.13 -6.67 8.52
N GLU A 193 -20.22 -6.91 9.45
CA GLU A 193 -20.25 -8.05 10.38
C GLU A 193 -20.91 -7.72 11.73
N LEU A 194 -21.20 -6.43 12.02
CA LEU A 194 -21.66 -5.98 13.33
C LEU A 194 -23.11 -6.44 13.60
N MET A 195 -23.31 -7.11 14.73
CA MET A 195 -24.62 -7.55 15.22
C MET A 195 -25.06 -6.72 16.43
N PRO A 196 -26.37 -6.64 16.76
CA PRO A 196 -26.86 -5.82 17.88
C PRO A 196 -26.25 -6.14 19.25
N GLU A 197 -25.88 -7.40 19.48
CA GLU A 197 -25.27 -7.87 20.73
C GLU A 197 -23.76 -7.64 20.79
N ASP A 198 -23.13 -7.27 19.66
CA ASP A 198 -21.71 -7.05 19.56
C ASP A 198 -21.28 -5.76 20.24
N ARG A 199 -20.02 -5.67 20.58
CA ARG A 199 -19.38 -4.45 21.09
C ARG A 199 -18.14 -4.13 20.29
N VAL A 200 -18.00 -2.88 19.93
CA VAL A 200 -16.74 -2.36 19.39
C VAL A 200 -15.92 -1.81 20.54
N LEU A 201 -14.69 -2.27 20.67
CA LEU A 201 -13.73 -1.86 21.70
C LEU A 201 -12.48 -1.29 21.03
N VAL A 202 -12.26 0.00 21.22
CA VAL A 202 -11.03 0.67 20.80
C VAL A 202 -10.06 0.67 21.97
N VAL A 203 -8.86 0.15 21.75
CA VAL A 203 -7.85 0.01 22.80
C VAL A 203 -6.68 0.91 22.48
N SER A 204 -6.30 1.79 23.42
CA SER A 204 -5.24 2.76 23.26
C SER A 204 -4.22 2.71 24.38
N GLN A 205 -2.97 3.03 24.10
CA GLN A 205 -1.92 3.15 25.10
C GLN A 205 -1.99 4.50 25.82
N SER A 206 -1.91 4.48 27.14
CA SER A 206 -1.94 5.70 27.96
C SER A 206 -0.76 6.63 27.62
N GLY A 207 -1.05 7.88 27.36
CA GLY A 207 -0.04 8.90 27.04
C GLY A 207 0.46 8.90 25.59
N GLU A 208 -0.04 8.03 24.73
CA GLU A 208 0.26 8.04 23.29
C GLU A 208 -0.85 8.70 22.46
N THR A 209 -0.45 9.28 21.33
CA THR A 209 -1.38 9.73 20.29
C THR A 209 -1.53 8.63 19.23
N PRO A 210 -2.75 8.36 18.76
CA PRO A 210 -2.98 7.41 17.68
C PRO A 210 -2.16 7.74 16.44
N ASP A 211 -1.64 6.71 15.76
CA ASP A 211 -0.97 6.87 14.47
C ASP A 211 -1.96 7.27 13.36
N GLU A 212 -1.45 7.52 12.16
CA GLU A 212 -2.25 7.97 11.03
C GLU A 212 -3.37 6.97 10.67
N PHE A 213 -3.05 5.67 10.60
CA PHE A 213 -4.06 4.66 10.33
C PHE A 213 -5.14 4.60 11.40
N SER A 214 -4.74 4.64 12.67
CA SER A 214 -5.66 4.63 13.81
C SER A 214 -6.58 5.85 13.82
N ARG A 215 -6.06 7.03 13.49
CA ARG A 215 -6.88 8.24 13.34
C ARG A 215 -7.92 8.08 12.23
N CYS A 216 -7.50 7.59 11.06
CA CYS A 216 -8.43 7.31 9.97
C CYS A 216 -9.54 6.32 10.37
N VAL A 217 -9.21 5.27 11.14
CA VAL A 217 -10.20 4.30 11.64
C VAL A 217 -11.18 4.98 12.60
N LEU A 218 -10.71 5.79 13.54
CA LEU A 218 -11.57 6.52 14.48
C LEU A 218 -12.50 7.51 13.79
N ASP A 219 -11.98 8.22 12.79
CA ASP A 219 -12.77 9.16 11.97
C ASP A 219 -13.85 8.40 11.18
N GLU A 220 -13.53 7.25 10.59
CA GLU A 220 -14.47 6.42 9.85
C GLU A 220 -15.55 5.80 10.76
N LEU A 221 -15.21 5.36 11.98
CA LEU A 221 -16.18 4.90 12.98
C LEU A 221 -17.16 6.02 13.33
N SER A 222 -16.64 7.22 13.56
CA SER A 222 -17.43 8.41 13.89
C SER A 222 -18.35 8.82 12.73
N LEU A 223 -17.81 8.83 11.51
CA LEU A 223 -18.57 9.20 10.30
C LEU A 223 -19.77 8.28 10.05
N ARG A 224 -19.66 7.00 10.39
CA ARG A 224 -20.76 6.02 10.27
C ARG A 224 -21.66 5.92 11.50
N GLY A 225 -21.37 6.69 12.54
CA GLY A 225 -22.13 6.63 13.80
C GLY A 225 -21.99 5.29 14.53
N ILE A 226 -20.89 4.54 14.31
CA ILE A 226 -20.62 3.28 15.00
C ILE A 226 -20.15 3.60 16.42
N GLY A 227 -21.01 3.28 17.40
CA GLY A 227 -20.66 3.43 18.80
C GLY A 227 -19.57 2.45 19.25
N TYR A 228 -18.58 2.94 19.98
CA TYR A 228 -17.52 2.11 20.55
C TYR A 228 -17.21 2.50 21.99
N LYS A 229 -16.67 1.54 22.75
CA LYS A 229 -16.07 1.79 24.06
C LYS A 229 -14.57 1.94 23.91
N THR A 230 -13.97 2.74 24.80
CA THR A 230 -12.51 2.92 24.85
C THR A 230 -11.94 2.26 26.09
N LEU A 231 -10.88 1.48 25.91
CA LEU A 231 -10.05 0.97 26.97
C LEU A 231 -8.63 1.54 26.83
N THR A 232 -8.23 2.35 27.81
CA THR A 232 -6.90 2.98 27.82
C THR A 232 -6.09 2.45 28.98
N TYR A 233 -4.87 1.97 28.72
CA TYR A 233 -3.98 1.45 29.75
C TYR A 233 -2.50 1.55 29.35
N ASN A 234 -1.62 1.34 30.33
CA ASN A 234 -0.19 1.19 30.14
C ASN A 234 0.20 -0.28 30.37
N ILE A 235 0.94 -0.89 29.46
CA ILE A 235 1.40 -2.29 29.57
C ILE A 235 2.25 -2.54 30.83
N LEU A 236 2.87 -1.52 31.40
CA LEU A 236 3.65 -1.62 32.64
C LEU A 236 2.80 -1.76 33.91
N GLU A 237 1.49 -1.48 33.83
CA GLU A 237 0.52 -1.56 34.92
C GLU A 237 -0.28 -2.89 34.89
N ALA A 238 0.30 -3.93 34.38
CA ALA A 238 -0.31 -5.08 33.71
C ALA A 238 -1.16 -6.04 34.53
N LEU A 239 -1.23 -5.96 35.88
CA LEU A 239 -1.83 -7.04 36.70
C LEU A 239 -3.35 -7.20 36.56
N GLU A 240 -4.09 -6.12 36.19
CA GLU A 240 -5.56 -6.11 36.11
C GLU A 240 -6.10 -5.96 34.69
N ILE A 241 -5.23 -5.98 33.67
CA ILE A 241 -5.63 -5.70 32.27
C ILE A 241 -6.59 -6.75 31.73
N PRO A 242 -6.37 -8.08 31.91
CA PRO A 242 -7.29 -9.09 31.40
C PRO A 242 -8.71 -8.94 31.95
N GLU A 243 -8.86 -8.57 33.22
CA GLU A 243 -10.15 -8.33 33.85
C GLU A 243 -10.87 -7.14 33.26
N LYS A 244 -10.14 -6.04 32.95
CA LYS A 244 -10.71 -4.87 32.26
C LYS A 244 -11.25 -5.21 30.86
N TYR A 245 -10.58 -6.11 30.13
CA TYR A 245 -11.11 -6.60 28.83
C TYR A 245 -12.42 -7.37 29.03
N VAL A 246 -12.49 -8.25 30.03
CA VAL A 246 -13.71 -9.03 30.33
C VAL A 246 -14.88 -8.11 30.70
N GLU A 247 -14.64 -7.08 31.52
CA GLU A 247 -15.65 -6.08 31.91
C GLU A 247 -16.20 -5.30 30.71
N GLN A 248 -15.33 -4.96 29.74
CA GLN A 248 -15.72 -4.23 28.55
C GLN A 248 -16.28 -5.14 27.44
N ALA A 249 -16.03 -6.45 27.51
CA ALA A 249 -16.46 -7.40 26.50
C ALA A 249 -17.99 -7.56 26.41
N SER A 250 -18.49 -7.95 25.25
CA SER A 250 -19.88 -8.39 25.11
C SER A 250 -20.08 -9.71 25.88
N VAL A 251 -21.23 -9.85 26.53
CA VAL A 251 -21.61 -11.05 27.25
C VAL A 251 -22.18 -12.12 26.31
N THR A 252 -23.01 -11.69 25.35
CA THR A 252 -23.77 -12.57 24.46
C THR A 252 -23.28 -12.53 23.02
N GLY A 253 -22.70 -11.40 22.59
CA GLY A 253 -22.18 -11.17 21.24
C GLY A 253 -20.67 -11.29 21.16
N ILE A 254 -20.11 -10.73 20.10
CA ILE A 254 -18.68 -10.68 19.81
C ILE A 254 -18.12 -9.31 20.23
N THR A 255 -16.95 -9.30 20.83
CA THR A 255 -16.17 -8.08 21.08
C THR A 255 -15.24 -7.85 19.90
N ARG A 256 -15.50 -6.82 19.13
CA ARG A 256 -14.69 -6.41 17.96
C ARG A 256 -13.66 -5.41 18.42
N VAL A 257 -12.40 -5.83 18.47
CA VAL A 257 -11.31 -5.06 19.08
C VAL A 257 -10.46 -4.41 18.00
N PHE A 258 -10.12 -3.14 18.20
CA PHE A 258 -9.16 -2.39 17.39
C PHE A 258 -8.10 -1.77 18.30
N ALA A 259 -6.80 -2.01 17.99
CA ALA A 259 -5.68 -1.42 18.70
C ALA A 259 -5.30 -0.08 18.04
N ALA A 260 -5.57 1.04 18.73
CA ALA A 260 -5.28 2.39 18.26
C ALA A 260 -3.91 2.86 18.79
N SER A 261 -2.83 2.21 18.36
CA SER A 261 -1.45 2.52 18.77
C SER A 261 -0.44 2.17 17.68
N ALA A 262 0.65 2.95 17.64
CA ALA A 262 1.84 2.67 16.84
C ALA A 262 2.81 1.72 17.54
N SER A 263 2.68 1.50 18.85
CA SER A 263 3.58 0.69 19.65
C SER A 263 3.43 -0.79 19.32
N GLU A 264 4.50 -1.42 18.89
CA GLU A 264 4.53 -2.85 18.54
C GLU A 264 4.26 -3.73 19.76
N SER A 265 4.88 -3.40 20.90
CA SER A 265 4.68 -4.13 22.16
C SER A 265 3.23 -4.01 22.65
N PHE A 266 2.62 -2.83 22.50
CA PHE A 266 1.23 -2.62 22.86
C PHE A 266 0.27 -3.39 21.96
N CYS A 267 0.47 -3.37 20.64
CA CYS A 267 -0.34 -4.16 19.71
C CYS A 267 -0.24 -5.67 20.00
N GLY A 268 0.95 -6.16 20.34
CA GLY A 268 1.15 -7.56 20.78
C GLY A 268 0.42 -7.88 22.08
N ASP A 269 0.41 -6.96 23.04
CA ASP A 269 -0.34 -7.13 24.31
C ASP A 269 -1.85 -7.12 24.06
N VAL A 270 -2.37 -6.24 23.20
CA VAL A 270 -3.80 -6.26 22.79
C VAL A 270 -4.17 -7.59 22.16
N LEU A 271 -3.37 -8.12 21.23
CA LEU A 271 -3.60 -9.42 20.60
C LEU A 271 -3.66 -10.54 21.64
N ARG A 272 -2.72 -10.55 22.60
CA ARG A 272 -2.71 -11.50 23.72
C ARG A 272 -4.00 -11.41 24.56
N ASN A 273 -4.45 -10.21 24.91
CA ASN A 273 -5.65 -10.03 25.71
C ASN A 273 -6.93 -10.41 24.95
N VAL A 274 -7.00 -10.18 23.63
CA VAL A 274 -8.10 -10.68 22.79
C VAL A 274 -8.15 -12.21 22.83
N ASN A 275 -7.00 -12.89 22.73
CA ASN A 275 -6.92 -14.36 22.85
C ASN A 275 -7.35 -14.85 24.24
N LEU A 276 -7.01 -14.13 25.30
CA LEU A 276 -7.40 -14.49 26.67
C LEU A 276 -8.92 -14.40 26.90
N LEU A 277 -9.66 -13.59 26.14
CA LEU A 277 -11.12 -13.51 26.25
C LEU A 277 -11.80 -14.88 26.06
N GLN A 278 -11.27 -15.75 25.19
CA GLN A 278 -11.83 -17.08 24.95
C GLN A 278 -11.80 -17.95 26.21
N TYR A 279 -10.74 -17.86 27.01
CA TYR A 279 -10.62 -18.59 28.29
C TYR A 279 -11.56 -18.06 29.38
N LYS A 280 -12.16 -16.88 29.13
CA LYS A 280 -13.15 -16.25 30.02
C LYS A 280 -14.57 -16.36 29.46
N GLU A 281 -14.81 -17.31 28.55
CA GLU A 281 -16.09 -17.52 27.86
C GLU A 281 -16.63 -16.27 27.16
N ARG A 282 -15.71 -15.46 26.60
CA ARG A 282 -16.03 -14.29 25.76
C ARG A 282 -15.46 -14.48 24.38
N LYS A 283 -16.17 -13.96 23.38
CA LYS A 283 -15.71 -14.01 21.99
C LYS A 283 -15.06 -12.69 21.63
N GLY A 284 -13.81 -12.73 21.15
CA GLY A 284 -13.06 -11.59 20.66
C GLY A 284 -12.66 -11.77 19.18
N ILE A 285 -12.72 -10.71 18.40
CA ILE A 285 -12.16 -10.64 17.04
C ILE A 285 -11.29 -9.39 16.96
N LEU A 286 -10.05 -9.54 16.49
CA LEU A 286 -9.14 -8.42 16.30
C LEU A 286 -9.25 -7.87 14.89
N TYR A 287 -9.43 -6.55 14.74
CA TYR A 287 -9.39 -5.82 13.48
C TYR A 287 -8.10 -5.01 13.40
N CYS A 288 -7.35 -5.14 12.30
CA CYS A 288 -6.05 -4.48 12.14
C CYS A 288 -5.67 -4.30 10.67
N ASN A 289 -4.55 -3.61 10.42
CA ASN A 289 -3.87 -3.65 9.13
C ASN A 289 -2.69 -4.64 9.13
N SER A 290 -2.08 -4.84 7.98
CA SER A 290 -0.98 -5.79 7.78
C SER A 290 0.31 -5.48 8.55
N ARG A 291 0.43 -4.28 9.14
CA ARG A 291 1.56 -3.93 10.01
C ARG A 291 1.67 -4.87 11.21
N LEU A 292 0.54 -5.31 11.77
CA LEU A 292 0.55 -6.24 12.90
C LEU A 292 1.32 -7.53 12.60
N ARG A 293 1.22 -8.05 11.37
CA ARG A 293 1.90 -9.27 10.93
C ARG A 293 3.42 -9.11 10.84
N SER A 294 3.92 -7.89 10.65
CA SER A 294 5.36 -7.61 10.56
C SER A 294 6.04 -7.37 11.91
N ILE A 295 5.29 -7.36 13.00
CA ILE A 295 5.83 -7.16 14.35
C ILE A 295 6.61 -8.40 14.77
N GLN A 296 7.87 -8.19 15.17
CA GLN A 296 8.73 -9.26 15.66
C GLN A 296 8.17 -9.85 16.97
N GLY A 297 8.05 -11.17 17.05
CA GLY A 297 7.50 -11.87 18.22
C GLY A 297 5.99 -12.11 18.19
N ILE A 298 5.28 -11.68 17.15
CA ILE A 298 3.89 -12.12 16.92
C ILE A 298 3.93 -13.41 16.10
N GLU A 299 3.50 -14.49 16.73
CA GLU A 299 3.31 -15.78 16.07
C GLU A 299 1.98 -15.79 15.31
N ILE A 300 1.98 -16.43 14.14
CA ILE A 300 0.79 -16.50 13.27
C ILE A 300 -0.39 -17.19 13.96
N GLU A 301 -0.12 -18.14 14.83
CA GLU A 301 -1.10 -18.87 15.65
C GLU A 301 -1.93 -17.92 16.53
N ASN A 302 -1.31 -16.84 17.03
CA ASN A 302 -2.00 -15.83 17.81
C ASN A 302 -3.01 -15.04 16.98
N LEU A 303 -2.73 -14.81 15.70
CA LEU A 303 -3.65 -14.15 14.76
C LEU A 303 -4.86 -15.05 14.47
N HIS A 304 -4.64 -16.35 14.32
CA HIS A 304 -5.71 -17.34 14.15
C HIS A 304 -6.58 -17.45 15.38
N SER A 305 -5.97 -17.52 16.56
CA SER A 305 -6.69 -17.58 17.85
C SER A 305 -7.57 -16.35 18.06
N ALA A 306 -7.12 -15.16 17.67
CA ALA A 306 -7.90 -13.93 17.74
C ALA A 306 -8.90 -13.77 16.57
N MET A 307 -9.05 -14.77 15.71
CA MET A 307 -9.89 -14.73 14.50
C MET A 307 -9.71 -13.42 13.70
N THR A 308 -8.47 -13.00 13.56
CA THR A 308 -8.09 -11.66 13.09
C THR A 308 -8.68 -11.33 11.72
N ARG A 309 -9.22 -10.12 11.60
CA ARG A 309 -9.66 -9.46 10.36
C ARG A 309 -8.61 -8.43 9.98
N MET A 310 -7.85 -8.69 8.94
CA MET A 310 -6.72 -7.85 8.56
C MET A 310 -6.91 -7.27 7.16
N VAL A 311 -6.77 -5.95 7.03
CA VAL A 311 -6.66 -5.30 5.72
C VAL A 311 -5.20 -5.18 5.31
N ALA A 312 -4.90 -5.47 4.06
CA ALA A 312 -3.55 -5.47 3.54
C ALA A 312 -3.49 -4.90 2.11
N ASN A 313 -2.51 -4.03 1.83
CA ASN A 313 -2.18 -3.62 0.47
C ASN A 313 -1.50 -4.73 -0.31
N TYR A 314 -0.68 -5.51 0.40
CA TYR A 314 0.18 -6.54 -0.14
C TYR A 314 -0.02 -7.85 0.61
N ASN A 315 -0.38 -8.89 -0.12
CA ASN A 315 -0.42 -10.24 0.42
C ASN A 315 -0.18 -11.24 -0.70
N VAL A 316 0.77 -12.15 -0.49
CA VAL A 316 1.07 -13.24 -1.42
C VAL A 316 0.39 -14.51 -0.93
N ASP A 317 -0.46 -15.08 -1.76
CA ASP A 317 -1.04 -16.41 -1.51
C ASP A 317 -0.16 -17.50 -2.12
N TYR A 318 0.78 -18.02 -1.37
CA TYR A 318 1.71 -19.05 -1.82
C TYR A 318 1.04 -20.39 -2.16
N SER A 319 -0.25 -20.58 -1.85
CA SER A 319 -1.02 -21.75 -2.27
C SER A 319 -1.49 -21.66 -3.73
N SER A 320 -1.48 -20.46 -4.30
CA SER A 320 -1.92 -20.18 -5.67
C SER A 320 -0.94 -20.75 -6.71
N PRO A 321 -1.43 -21.48 -7.72
CA PRO A 321 -0.60 -21.94 -8.85
C PRO A 321 0.07 -20.79 -9.62
N LYS A 322 -0.58 -19.62 -9.71
CA LYS A 322 -0.02 -18.42 -10.35
C LYS A 322 1.24 -17.94 -9.62
N ILE A 323 1.19 -17.92 -8.28
CA ILE A 323 2.34 -17.55 -7.45
C ILE A 323 3.46 -18.60 -7.55
N SER A 324 3.12 -19.88 -7.49
CA SER A 324 4.11 -20.97 -7.62
C SER A 324 4.85 -20.89 -8.96
N ARG A 325 4.14 -20.61 -10.06
CA ARG A 325 4.75 -20.40 -11.37
C ARG A 325 5.70 -19.20 -11.37
N PHE A 326 5.25 -18.05 -10.88
CA PHE A 326 6.08 -16.84 -10.78
C PHE A 326 7.37 -17.10 -10.00
N VAL A 327 7.28 -17.73 -8.82
CA VAL A 327 8.45 -18.02 -7.97
C VAL A 327 9.43 -18.98 -8.69
N MET A 328 8.93 -20.02 -9.36
CA MET A 328 9.78 -20.94 -10.12
C MET A 328 10.50 -20.25 -11.28
N GLU A 329 9.81 -19.43 -12.05
CA GLU A 329 10.41 -18.68 -13.16
C GLU A 329 11.41 -17.64 -12.67
N TYR A 330 11.07 -16.94 -11.58
CA TYR A 330 11.97 -15.96 -10.96
C TYR A 330 13.27 -16.59 -10.50
N ARG A 331 13.19 -17.73 -9.78
CA ARG A 331 14.38 -18.51 -9.37
C ARG A 331 15.23 -18.97 -10.56
N ALA A 332 14.57 -19.44 -11.62
CA ALA A 332 15.26 -19.92 -12.81
C ALA A 332 16.01 -18.80 -13.55
N LEU A 333 15.50 -17.57 -13.57
CA LEU A 333 16.08 -16.44 -14.29
C LEU A 333 17.11 -15.68 -13.46
N PHE A 334 16.87 -15.51 -12.16
CA PHE A 334 17.65 -14.61 -11.31
C PHE A 334 18.46 -15.33 -10.23
N ASN A 335 18.27 -16.65 -10.07
CA ASN A 335 18.96 -17.50 -9.09
C ASN A 335 18.82 -16.99 -7.62
N CYS A 336 17.71 -16.37 -7.28
CA CYS A 336 17.37 -15.92 -5.93
C CYS A 336 15.86 -16.03 -5.67
N GLU A 337 15.45 -15.85 -4.40
CA GLU A 337 14.03 -15.81 -4.01
C GLU A 337 13.46 -14.42 -4.28
N PRO A 338 12.24 -14.33 -4.88
CA PRO A 338 11.60 -13.05 -5.05
C PRO A 338 11.16 -12.48 -3.69
N ASN A 339 11.48 -11.22 -3.43
CA ASN A 339 10.96 -10.48 -2.30
C ASN A 339 9.69 -9.69 -2.68
N SER A 340 9.10 -8.94 -1.74
CA SER A 340 7.90 -8.14 -1.97
C SER A 340 8.08 -7.08 -3.07
N PHE A 341 9.29 -6.60 -3.32
CA PHE A 341 9.56 -5.63 -4.39
C PHE A 341 9.55 -6.30 -5.76
N ALA A 342 10.00 -7.55 -5.87
CA ALA A 342 9.90 -8.33 -7.10
C ALA A 342 8.42 -8.54 -7.49
N PHE A 343 7.58 -8.92 -6.54
CA PHE A 343 6.15 -9.04 -6.77
C PHE A 343 5.52 -7.70 -7.19
N GLN A 344 5.92 -6.58 -6.54
CA GLN A 344 5.39 -5.27 -6.87
C GLN A 344 5.80 -4.80 -8.26
N GLY A 345 7.06 -5.03 -8.65
CA GLY A 345 7.55 -4.71 -9.98
C GLY A 345 6.79 -5.46 -11.07
N TYR A 346 6.53 -6.74 -10.85
CA TYR A 346 5.69 -7.56 -11.72
C TYR A 346 4.26 -7.00 -11.80
N ASP A 347 3.62 -6.83 -10.66
CA ASP A 347 2.21 -6.42 -10.59
C ASP A 347 1.96 -5.07 -11.27
N VAL A 348 2.81 -4.07 -10.98
CA VAL A 348 2.63 -2.72 -11.52
C VAL A 348 2.83 -2.71 -13.03
N LEU A 349 3.92 -3.34 -13.54
CA LEU A 349 4.15 -3.36 -14.98
C LEU A 349 3.06 -4.15 -15.71
N HIS A 350 2.71 -5.32 -15.19
CA HIS A 350 1.68 -6.17 -15.78
C HIS A 350 0.34 -5.45 -15.86
N TYR A 351 -0.10 -4.83 -14.75
CA TYR A 351 -1.36 -4.09 -14.71
C TYR A 351 -1.39 -2.93 -15.71
N ILE A 352 -0.38 -2.06 -15.70
CA ILE A 352 -0.33 -0.88 -16.60
C ILE A 352 -0.32 -1.30 -18.06
N CYS A 353 0.50 -2.27 -18.44
CA CYS A 353 0.56 -2.75 -19.82
C CYS A 353 -0.76 -3.42 -20.24
N THR A 354 -1.37 -4.21 -19.38
CA THR A 354 -2.67 -4.84 -19.67
C THR A 354 -3.77 -3.80 -19.80
N ALA A 355 -3.79 -2.77 -18.94
CA ALA A 355 -4.72 -1.66 -19.04
C ALA A 355 -4.58 -0.90 -20.39
N VAL A 356 -3.35 -0.55 -20.78
CA VAL A 356 -3.08 0.08 -22.09
C VAL A 356 -3.50 -0.82 -23.25
N SER A 357 -3.20 -2.11 -23.19
CA SER A 357 -3.57 -3.09 -24.22
C SER A 357 -5.08 -3.25 -24.39
N ARG A 358 -5.85 -3.16 -23.32
CA ARG A 358 -7.32 -3.36 -23.34
C ARG A 358 -8.09 -2.09 -23.61
N LEU A 359 -7.64 -0.97 -23.04
CA LEU A 359 -8.36 0.29 -23.02
C LEU A 359 -7.85 1.28 -24.10
N GLY A 360 -6.69 1.00 -24.69
CA GLY A 360 -6.09 1.81 -25.76
C GLY A 360 -5.45 3.11 -25.27
N THR A 361 -5.30 4.10 -26.17
CA THR A 361 -4.61 5.36 -25.90
C THR A 361 -5.25 6.22 -24.80
N LEU A 362 -6.54 6.02 -24.51
CA LEU A 362 -7.28 6.68 -23.42
C LEU A 362 -7.38 5.80 -22.17
N TRP A 363 -6.46 4.86 -21.97
CA TRP A 363 -6.46 3.90 -20.88
C TRP A 363 -6.61 4.54 -19.48
N TYR A 364 -5.99 5.66 -19.26
CA TYR A 364 -5.99 6.39 -17.99
C TYR A 364 -7.38 6.96 -17.62
N GLU A 365 -8.20 7.34 -18.61
CA GLU A 365 -9.58 7.78 -18.37
C GLU A 365 -10.48 6.59 -18.00
N LYS A 366 -10.21 5.45 -18.63
CA LYS A 366 -11.00 4.23 -18.51
C LYS A 366 -10.49 3.29 -17.40
N LEU A 367 -9.47 3.66 -16.64
CA LEU A 367 -8.99 2.84 -15.50
C LEU A 367 -10.10 2.38 -14.56
N PRO A 368 -11.16 3.18 -14.26
CA PRO A 368 -12.28 2.71 -13.43
C PRO A 368 -13.07 1.55 -14.02
N GLU A 369 -12.97 1.30 -15.32
CA GLU A 369 -13.64 0.20 -16.01
C GLU A 369 -12.82 -1.11 -15.95
N TYR A 370 -11.59 -1.05 -15.45
CA TYR A 370 -10.66 -2.18 -15.42
C TYR A 370 -10.04 -2.39 -14.05
N SER A 371 -10.39 -3.50 -13.44
CA SER A 371 -9.77 -3.97 -12.18
C SER A 371 -9.03 -5.29 -12.40
N GLU A 372 -7.96 -5.49 -11.65
CA GLU A 372 -7.15 -6.72 -11.71
C GLU A 372 -6.58 -7.07 -10.34
N SER A 373 -6.62 -8.38 -10.01
CA SER A 373 -5.85 -8.93 -8.90
C SER A 373 -4.51 -9.43 -9.39
N GLY A 374 -3.45 -8.75 -8.96
CA GLY A 374 -2.06 -9.13 -9.20
C GLY A 374 -1.60 -10.30 -8.33
N LEU A 375 -0.28 -10.51 -8.28
CA LEU A 375 0.34 -11.54 -7.45
C LEU A 375 0.19 -11.21 -5.95
N GLN A 376 0.46 -9.95 -5.58
CA GLN A 376 0.35 -9.49 -4.20
C GLN A 376 -0.59 -8.29 -4.00
N SER A 377 -0.91 -7.54 -5.06
CA SER A 377 -1.67 -6.29 -5.00
C SER A 377 -2.95 -6.39 -5.81
N ASP A 378 -3.98 -5.66 -5.39
CA ASP A 378 -5.19 -5.49 -6.17
C ASP A 378 -5.24 -4.05 -6.72
N PHE A 379 -5.67 -3.92 -7.97
CA PHE A 379 -5.77 -2.64 -8.67
C PHE A 379 -7.22 -2.33 -8.98
N ILE A 380 -7.75 -1.32 -8.28
CA ILE A 380 -9.12 -0.81 -8.43
C ILE A 380 -9.05 0.71 -8.38
N PHE A 381 -9.55 1.38 -9.39
CA PHE A 381 -9.53 2.84 -9.45
C PHE A 381 -10.94 3.40 -9.58
N ASP A 382 -11.18 4.55 -8.95
CA ASP A 382 -12.46 5.25 -9.06
C ASP A 382 -12.50 6.14 -10.29
N SER A 383 -13.72 6.46 -10.74
CA SER A 383 -14.00 7.56 -11.66
C SER A 383 -13.83 8.90 -10.92
N ALA A 384 -12.60 9.23 -10.55
CA ALA A 384 -12.30 10.47 -9.85
C ALA A 384 -12.44 11.67 -10.79
N VAL A 385 -12.91 12.78 -10.24
CA VAL A 385 -13.02 14.08 -10.93
C VAL A 385 -11.63 14.70 -11.17
N ASN A 386 -10.59 14.15 -10.55
CA ASN A 386 -9.25 14.70 -10.44
C ASN A 386 -8.34 14.29 -11.61
N SER A 387 -7.24 15.02 -11.78
CA SER A 387 -6.28 14.82 -12.88
C SER A 387 -5.60 13.45 -12.85
N GLY A 388 -5.34 12.89 -11.66
CA GLY A 388 -4.70 11.59 -11.45
C GLY A 388 -5.65 10.50 -10.95
N ARG A 389 -5.07 9.38 -10.50
CA ARG A 389 -5.83 8.21 -10.00
C ARG A 389 -5.16 7.62 -8.76
N VAL A 390 -5.97 7.18 -7.80
CA VAL A 390 -5.53 6.53 -6.57
C VAL A 390 -6.09 5.11 -6.52
N ASN A 391 -5.23 4.13 -6.27
CA ASN A 391 -5.65 2.76 -6.08
C ASN A 391 -6.50 2.60 -4.81
N LYS A 392 -7.60 1.86 -4.93
CA LYS A 392 -8.53 1.51 -3.85
C LYS A 392 -8.50 0.02 -3.51
N GLY A 393 -7.68 -0.76 -4.20
CA GLY A 393 -7.56 -2.21 -3.96
C GLY A 393 -7.00 -2.50 -2.58
N VAL A 394 -7.73 -3.29 -1.79
CA VAL A 394 -7.34 -3.73 -0.45
C VAL A 394 -7.77 -5.17 -0.27
N ARG A 395 -6.83 -6.06 0.08
CA ARG A 395 -7.13 -7.45 0.41
C ARG A 395 -7.63 -7.55 1.85
N LYS A 396 -8.70 -8.29 2.04
CA LYS A 396 -9.25 -8.63 3.34
C LYS A 396 -8.81 -10.04 3.70
N LEU A 397 -8.02 -10.18 4.76
CA LEU A 397 -7.48 -11.45 5.22
C LEU A 397 -8.22 -11.89 6.47
N VAL A 398 -8.81 -13.08 6.43
CA VAL A 398 -9.45 -13.72 7.58
C VAL A 398 -8.55 -14.83 8.08
N TYR A 399 -8.07 -14.70 9.29
CA TYR A 399 -7.35 -15.76 9.99
C TYR A 399 -8.36 -16.69 10.68
N ASN A 400 -8.55 -17.86 10.10
CA ASN A 400 -9.54 -18.82 10.59
C ASN A 400 -9.00 -19.71 11.73
N PRO A 401 -9.86 -20.24 12.63
CA PRO A 401 -9.44 -21.12 13.72
C PRO A 401 -8.81 -22.45 13.25
N ASP A 402 -9.06 -22.86 12.01
CA ASP A 402 -8.47 -24.05 11.37
C ASP A 402 -7.08 -23.80 10.76
N TYR A 403 -6.46 -22.66 11.08
CA TYR A 403 -5.18 -22.21 10.57
C TYR A 403 -5.17 -21.87 9.06
N SER A 404 -6.31 -21.83 8.40
CA SER A 404 -6.40 -21.29 7.05
C SER A 404 -6.48 -19.77 7.03
N ILE A 405 -6.00 -19.14 5.97
CA ILE A 405 -6.18 -17.71 5.70
C ILE A 405 -7.07 -17.58 4.47
N SER A 406 -8.25 -16.98 4.64
CA SER A 406 -9.14 -16.68 3.52
C SER A 406 -8.92 -15.26 3.04
N ILE A 407 -8.85 -15.05 1.72
CA ILE A 407 -8.73 -13.74 1.07
C ILE A 407 -10.11 -13.40 0.48
N GLN A 408 -10.61 -12.19 0.78
CA GLN A 408 -11.91 -11.68 0.34
C GLN A 408 -11.76 -10.40 -0.47
#